data_fdb922e4af46e18aa38bfe9e87a8a411
#
_entry.id   fdb922e4af46e18aa38bfe9e87a8a411
#
_cell.length_a   1.000
_cell.length_b   1.000
_cell.length_c   1.000
_cell.angle_alpha   90.00
_cell.angle_beta   90.00
_cell.angle_gamma   90.00
#
_symmetry.space_group_name_H-M   'P 1'
#
loop_
_entity.id
_entity.type
_entity.pdbx_description
1 polymer ?
#
loop_
_entity_poly.entity_id
_entity_poly.type
_entity_poly.pdbx_seq_one_letter_code
_entity_poly.pdbx_strand_id
1 'polypeptide(L)'
;QIDGTYGASFIPDTPDAQRRLKEAFESIGRGVDTSGVVLELRRKDNGKPIWIQWWSNPDKGGQFTRTMFVDITDKVLMEQEKAKLQAQNQYLQEEIKLTYNFEEIISRGKDFQKVLKQIEQVASTDATVLVLGESGTGKELIARAIHNVSNRSKKPLVKVNCATLPANLIESELFGHEKGAFTGAMDRKIGRFELADGGTIFLDEIGELPVELQAKLLRVLQEGEFERLGNPKTMKVNVRVIAATNRDLLQYVREKKF
;
A
#
# COMPACT_ATOMS: atom_id res chain seq x y z
N GLN A 1 -8.92 -12.98 -39.33
CA GLN A 1 -8.70 -14.30 -38.70
C GLN A 1 -7.60 -14.10 -37.65
N ILE A 2 -8.01 -14.03 -36.39
CA ILE A 2 -7.06 -14.11 -35.27
C ILE A 2 -6.83 -15.62 -35.10
N ASP A 3 -5.66 -16.07 -35.52
CA ASP A 3 -5.23 -17.44 -35.33
C ASP A 3 -5.25 -17.75 -33.81
N GLY A 4 -5.82 -18.90 -33.40
CA GLY A 4 -6.01 -19.29 -32.00
C GLY A 4 -4.75 -19.34 -31.14
N THR A 5 -3.58 -19.02 -31.70
CA THR A 5 -2.29 -18.86 -31.00
C THR A 5 -2.19 -17.55 -30.21
N TYR A 6 -2.96 -16.51 -30.50
CA TYR A 6 -2.87 -15.22 -29.80
C TYR A 6 -3.46 -15.27 -28.38
N GLY A 7 -4.47 -16.10 -28.12
CA GLY A 7 -5.01 -16.27 -26.78
C GLY A 7 -4.04 -16.90 -25.78
N ALA A 8 -3.01 -17.63 -26.24
CA ALA A 8 -2.00 -18.23 -25.40
C ALA A 8 -0.90 -17.27 -24.93
N SER A 9 -0.88 -16.03 -25.43
CA SER A 9 0.13 -15.02 -25.09
C SER A 9 -0.19 -14.27 -23.77
N PHE A 10 -1.39 -14.43 -23.24
CA PHE A 10 -1.86 -13.77 -22.03
C PHE A 10 -2.32 -14.81 -21.02
N ILE A 11 -1.84 -14.69 -19.79
CA ILE A 11 -2.22 -15.56 -18.67
C ILE A 11 -2.96 -14.68 -17.66
N PRO A 12 -4.18 -15.03 -17.23
CA PRO A 12 -4.85 -14.32 -16.13
C PRO A 12 -4.00 -14.37 -14.88
N ASP A 13 -3.78 -13.20 -14.27
CA ASP A 13 -2.86 -13.04 -13.14
C ASP A 13 -3.52 -13.41 -11.80
N THR A 14 -4.84 -13.31 -11.71
CA THR A 14 -5.58 -13.55 -10.47
C THR A 14 -6.69 -14.58 -10.65
N PRO A 15 -7.08 -15.30 -9.58
CA PRO A 15 -8.23 -16.20 -9.61
C PRO A 15 -9.52 -15.51 -10.07
N ASP A 16 -9.68 -14.23 -9.73
CA ASP A 16 -10.83 -13.42 -10.15
C ASP A 16 -10.80 -13.13 -11.66
N ALA A 17 -9.63 -12.81 -12.22
CA ALA A 17 -9.47 -12.62 -13.66
C ALA A 17 -9.71 -13.92 -14.43
N GLN A 18 -9.27 -15.06 -13.90
CA GLN A 18 -9.57 -16.39 -14.48
C GLN A 18 -11.06 -16.68 -14.47
N ARG A 19 -11.75 -16.41 -13.36
CA ARG A 19 -13.19 -16.58 -13.24
C ARG A 19 -13.94 -15.68 -14.23
N ARG A 20 -13.61 -14.39 -14.29
CA ARG A 20 -14.23 -13.43 -15.23
C ARG A 20 -14.01 -13.81 -16.68
N LEU A 21 -12.81 -14.29 -17.01
CA LEU A 21 -12.50 -14.77 -18.35
C LEU A 21 -13.37 -15.98 -18.71
N LYS A 22 -13.49 -16.95 -17.80
CA LYS A 22 -14.34 -18.13 -17.99
C LYS A 22 -15.82 -17.75 -18.15
N GLU A 23 -16.35 -16.89 -17.27
CA GLU A 23 -17.71 -16.37 -17.34
C GLU A 23 -18.00 -15.64 -18.66
N ALA A 24 -17.02 -14.82 -19.13
CA ALA A 24 -17.13 -14.13 -20.41
C ALA A 24 -17.19 -15.12 -21.59
N PHE A 25 -16.33 -16.15 -21.62
CA PHE A 25 -16.36 -17.18 -22.65
C PHE A 25 -17.66 -17.99 -22.62
N GLU A 26 -18.15 -18.37 -21.45
CA GLU A 26 -19.43 -19.07 -21.30
C GLU A 26 -20.60 -18.22 -21.76
N SER A 27 -20.58 -16.91 -21.49
CA SER A 27 -21.62 -15.96 -21.94
C SER A 27 -21.62 -15.82 -23.46
N ILE A 28 -20.46 -15.75 -24.08
CA ILE A 28 -20.33 -15.73 -25.55
C ILE A 28 -20.87 -17.02 -26.15
N GLY A 29 -20.53 -18.18 -25.59
CA GLY A 29 -21.02 -19.47 -26.04
C GLY A 29 -22.55 -19.62 -25.95
N ARG A 30 -23.22 -18.84 -25.09
CA ARG A 30 -24.66 -18.75 -24.96
C ARG A 30 -25.29 -17.68 -25.85
N GLY A 31 -24.50 -16.94 -26.65
CA GLY A 31 -24.99 -15.85 -27.48
C GLY A 31 -25.37 -14.58 -26.71
N VAL A 32 -24.84 -14.42 -25.47
CA VAL A 32 -25.12 -13.23 -24.65
C VAL A 32 -24.12 -12.13 -25.01
N ASP A 33 -24.62 -10.91 -25.16
CA ASP A 33 -23.77 -9.72 -25.36
C ASP A 33 -22.92 -9.47 -24.11
N THR A 34 -21.59 -9.46 -24.30
CA THR A 34 -20.64 -9.10 -23.24
C THR A 34 -20.03 -7.75 -23.58
N SER A 35 -20.48 -6.69 -22.90
CA SER A 35 -19.97 -5.34 -23.13
C SER A 35 -19.03 -4.88 -22.02
N GLY A 36 -17.82 -4.45 -22.42
CA GLY A 36 -16.92 -3.71 -21.56
C GLY A 36 -16.28 -4.49 -20.42
N VAL A 37 -16.13 -5.82 -20.55
CA VAL A 37 -15.45 -6.64 -19.54
C VAL A 37 -13.98 -6.25 -19.49
N VAL A 38 -13.48 -5.85 -18.30
CA VAL A 38 -12.07 -5.53 -18.08
C VAL A 38 -11.37 -6.75 -17.49
N LEU A 39 -10.31 -7.20 -18.16
CA LEU A 39 -9.49 -8.32 -17.74
C LEU A 39 -8.07 -7.83 -17.43
N GLU A 40 -7.54 -8.21 -16.28
CA GLU A 40 -6.12 -8.07 -15.95
C GLU A 40 -5.41 -9.37 -16.33
N LEU A 41 -4.45 -9.27 -17.22
CA LEU A 41 -3.68 -10.39 -17.75
C LEU A 41 -2.19 -10.10 -17.57
N ARG A 42 -1.34 -11.13 -17.72
CA ARG A 42 0.12 -10.96 -17.80
C ARG A 42 0.63 -11.27 -19.19
N ARG A 43 1.54 -10.45 -19.67
CA ARG A 43 2.26 -10.72 -20.92
C ARG A 43 3.20 -11.90 -20.70
N LYS A 44 3.17 -12.86 -21.61
CA LYS A 44 3.98 -14.09 -21.53
C LYS A 44 5.48 -13.84 -21.81
N ASP A 45 5.78 -12.80 -22.58
CA ASP A 45 7.14 -12.42 -23.00
C ASP A 45 7.96 -11.77 -21.89
N ASN A 46 7.32 -10.96 -21.04
CA ASN A 46 8.01 -10.12 -20.04
C ASN A 46 7.34 -10.10 -18.66
N GLY A 47 6.25 -10.82 -18.48
CA GLY A 47 5.51 -10.93 -17.23
C GLY A 47 4.79 -9.62 -16.78
N LYS A 48 4.84 -8.56 -17.60
CA LYS A 48 4.20 -7.29 -17.25
C LYS A 48 2.68 -7.40 -17.30
N PRO A 49 1.97 -6.73 -16.36
CA PRO A 49 0.51 -6.68 -16.40
C PRO A 49 0.02 -5.91 -17.63
N ILE A 50 -1.10 -6.35 -18.16
CA ILE A 50 -1.83 -5.70 -19.24
C ILE A 50 -3.32 -5.73 -18.89
N TRP A 51 -4.03 -4.63 -19.12
CA TRP A 51 -5.48 -4.54 -18.95
C TRP A 51 -6.12 -4.43 -20.31
N ILE A 52 -7.02 -5.37 -20.60
CA ILE A 52 -7.77 -5.43 -21.85
C ILE A 52 -9.24 -5.21 -21.53
N GLN A 53 -9.86 -4.28 -22.24
CA GLN A 53 -11.29 -4.14 -22.24
C GLN A 53 -11.87 -4.89 -23.44
N TRP A 54 -12.86 -5.73 -23.18
CA TRP A 54 -13.39 -6.69 -24.14
C TRP A 54 -14.88 -6.48 -24.36
N TRP A 55 -15.27 -6.45 -25.63
CA TRP A 55 -16.66 -6.47 -26.08
C TRP A 55 -16.86 -7.64 -27.04
N SER A 56 -17.97 -8.33 -26.91
CA SER A 56 -18.33 -9.43 -27.80
C SER A 56 -19.82 -9.42 -28.05
N ASN A 57 -20.21 -9.28 -29.32
CA ASN A 57 -21.61 -9.25 -29.77
C ASN A 57 -21.84 -10.42 -30.73
N PRO A 58 -22.76 -11.34 -30.41
CA PRO A 58 -23.18 -12.41 -31.34
C PRO A 58 -23.90 -11.80 -32.54
N ASP A 59 -23.73 -12.39 -33.70
CA ASP A 59 -24.49 -12.05 -34.91
C ASP A 59 -25.95 -12.50 -34.77
N LYS A 60 -26.88 -11.79 -35.41
CA LYS A 60 -28.32 -12.09 -35.38
C LYS A 60 -28.69 -13.51 -35.83
N GLY A 61 -27.78 -14.20 -36.54
CA GLY A 61 -27.91 -15.59 -36.96
C GLY A 61 -27.24 -16.62 -36.06
N GLY A 62 -26.51 -16.20 -35.01
CA GLY A 62 -25.81 -17.08 -34.06
C GLY A 62 -24.60 -17.86 -34.61
N GLN A 63 -24.22 -17.61 -35.89
CA GLN A 63 -23.10 -18.32 -36.52
C GLN A 63 -21.75 -17.65 -36.31
N PHE A 64 -21.71 -16.34 -36.00
CA PHE A 64 -20.51 -15.57 -35.83
C PHE A 64 -20.61 -14.64 -34.62
N THR A 65 -19.48 -14.38 -33.95
CA THR A 65 -19.37 -13.41 -32.87
C THR A 65 -18.37 -12.35 -33.26
N ARG A 66 -18.76 -11.08 -33.18
CA ARG A 66 -17.84 -9.94 -33.36
C ARG A 66 -17.21 -9.61 -32.02
N THR A 67 -15.90 -9.68 -31.95
CA THR A 67 -15.15 -9.41 -30.74
C THR A 67 -14.18 -8.26 -30.96
N MET A 68 -14.15 -7.31 -30.04
CA MET A 68 -13.22 -6.19 -30.00
C MET A 68 -12.46 -6.19 -28.69
N PHE A 69 -11.15 -6.01 -28.78
CA PHE A 69 -10.26 -5.83 -27.65
C PHE A 69 -9.60 -4.47 -27.72
N VAL A 70 -9.53 -3.79 -26.60
CA VAL A 70 -8.79 -2.53 -26.46
C VAL A 70 -7.83 -2.67 -25.30
N ASP A 71 -6.55 -2.39 -25.57
CA ASP A 71 -5.55 -2.26 -24.51
C ASP A 71 -5.80 -0.95 -23.77
N ILE A 72 -6.18 -1.05 -22.51
CA ILE A 72 -6.43 0.08 -21.62
C ILE A 72 -5.38 0.18 -20.51
N THR A 73 -4.21 -0.47 -20.69
CA THR A 73 -3.16 -0.55 -19.67
C THR A 73 -2.72 0.83 -19.22
N ASP A 74 -2.39 1.72 -20.17
CA ASP A 74 -1.95 3.08 -19.84
C ASP A 74 -3.04 3.86 -19.09
N LYS A 75 -4.29 3.72 -19.50
CA LYS A 75 -5.43 4.36 -18.81
C LYS A 75 -5.55 3.88 -17.37
N VAL A 76 -5.50 2.56 -17.16
CA VAL A 76 -5.62 1.98 -15.81
C VAL A 76 -4.44 2.40 -14.92
N LEU A 77 -3.21 2.38 -15.45
CA LEU A 77 -2.03 2.80 -14.71
C LEU A 77 -2.09 4.28 -14.35
N MET A 78 -2.51 5.15 -15.29
CA MET A 78 -2.70 6.59 -15.01
C MET A 78 -3.80 6.84 -13.96
N GLU A 79 -4.90 6.12 -14.00
CA GLU A 79 -5.97 6.23 -13.00
C GLU A 79 -5.49 5.78 -11.61
N GLN A 80 -4.71 4.70 -11.54
CA GLN A 80 -4.12 4.23 -10.28
C GLN A 80 -3.12 5.24 -9.71
N GLU A 81 -2.23 5.78 -10.53
CA GLU A 81 -1.26 6.80 -10.11
C GLU A 81 -1.96 8.09 -9.68
N LYS A 82 -2.98 8.54 -10.44
CA LYS A 82 -3.79 9.70 -10.06
C LYS A 82 -4.47 9.50 -8.72
N ALA A 83 -5.07 8.34 -8.47
CA ALA A 83 -5.73 8.04 -7.19
C ALA A 83 -4.72 8.05 -6.04
N LYS A 84 -3.51 7.50 -6.24
CA LYS A 84 -2.42 7.52 -5.27
C LYS A 84 -1.98 8.96 -4.96
N LEU A 85 -1.74 9.77 -5.99
CA LEU A 85 -1.34 11.18 -5.84
C LEU A 85 -2.42 12.01 -5.16
N GLN A 86 -3.69 11.78 -5.46
CA GLN A 86 -4.80 12.48 -4.80
C GLN A 86 -4.88 12.12 -3.32
N ALA A 87 -4.74 10.84 -2.97
CA ALA A 87 -4.74 10.40 -1.58
C ALA A 87 -3.53 10.97 -0.81
N GLN A 88 -2.34 11.01 -1.43
CA GLN A 88 -1.16 11.65 -0.84
C GLN A 88 -1.37 13.15 -0.64
N ASN A 89 -1.92 13.85 -1.63
CA ASN A 89 -2.17 15.28 -1.54
C ASN A 89 -3.17 15.61 -0.42
N GLN A 90 -4.28 14.85 -0.35
CA GLN A 90 -5.25 15.01 0.73
C GLN A 90 -4.61 14.79 2.10
N TYR A 91 -3.83 13.72 2.27
CA TYR A 91 -3.10 13.46 3.51
C TYR A 91 -2.16 14.60 3.88
N LEU A 92 -1.37 15.11 2.92
CA LEU A 92 -0.46 16.23 3.15
C LEU A 92 -1.18 17.52 3.50
N GLN A 93 -2.33 17.81 2.88
CA GLN A 93 -3.16 18.98 3.21
C GLN A 93 -3.73 18.89 4.64
N GLU A 94 -4.17 17.71 5.06
CA GLU A 94 -4.62 17.48 6.44
C GLU A 94 -3.46 17.65 7.43
N GLU A 95 -2.28 17.14 7.10
CA GLU A 95 -1.06 17.24 7.90
C GLU A 95 -0.61 18.72 8.06
N ILE A 96 -0.62 19.51 6.97
CA ILE A 96 -0.29 20.93 7.00
C ILE A 96 -1.23 21.71 7.95
N LYS A 97 -2.54 21.41 7.92
CA LYS A 97 -3.51 22.05 8.83
C LYS A 97 -3.19 21.78 10.31
N LEU A 98 -2.63 20.59 10.62
CA LEU A 98 -2.25 20.19 11.97
C LEU A 98 -0.88 20.73 12.40
N THR A 99 -0.02 21.12 11.46
CA THR A 99 1.42 21.38 11.69
C THR A 99 1.74 22.85 11.99
N TYR A 100 0.78 23.76 12.05
CA TYR A 100 1.04 25.22 12.18
C TYR A 100 1.73 25.67 13.48
N ASN A 101 2.28 24.77 14.32
CA ASN A 101 2.85 25.13 15.63
C ASN A 101 4.21 24.53 16.00
N PHE A 102 5.01 23.97 15.08
CA PHE A 102 6.27 23.35 15.48
C PHE A 102 7.47 23.84 14.66
N GLU A 103 7.84 25.09 14.84
CA GLU A 103 9.19 25.56 14.54
C GLU A 103 10.05 25.41 15.80
N GLU A 104 11.16 24.67 15.63
CA GLU A 104 12.33 24.51 16.50
C GLU A 104 12.20 23.62 17.74
N ILE A 105 12.88 22.48 17.68
CA ILE A 105 13.27 21.73 18.89
C ILE A 105 14.31 22.58 19.65
N ILE A 106 13.87 23.37 20.61
CA ILE A 106 14.77 24.13 21.46
C ILE A 106 15.17 23.22 22.63
N SER A 107 16.40 22.68 22.59
CA SER A 107 16.96 21.96 23.73
C SER A 107 18.34 22.47 24.11
N ARG A 108 18.53 22.77 25.40
CA ARG A 108 19.80 23.18 26.00
C ARG A 108 20.48 22.04 26.78
N GLY A 109 19.85 20.87 26.90
CA GLY A 109 20.35 19.73 27.68
C GLY A 109 21.48 18.98 26.98
N LYS A 110 22.59 18.69 27.71
CA LYS A 110 23.73 17.92 27.18
C LYS A 110 23.34 16.54 26.65
N ASP A 111 22.37 15.88 27.27
CA ASP A 111 21.93 14.54 26.86
C ASP A 111 21.12 14.59 25.57
N PHE A 112 20.34 15.63 25.37
CA PHE A 112 19.62 15.83 24.12
C PHE A 112 20.53 16.12 22.92
N GLN A 113 21.67 16.76 23.18
CA GLN A 113 22.69 16.94 22.12
C GLN A 113 23.27 15.64 21.60
N LYS A 114 23.35 14.60 22.45
CA LYS A 114 23.73 13.25 22.00
C LYS A 114 22.67 12.67 21.06
N VAL A 115 21.39 12.86 21.38
CA VAL A 115 20.28 12.43 20.51
C VAL A 115 20.34 13.14 19.16
N LEU A 116 20.60 14.45 19.12
CA LEU A 116 20.74 15.19 17.86
C LEU A 116 21.86 14.63 16.97
N LYS A 117 23.02 14.31 17.55
CA LYS A 117 24.12 13.66 16.83
C LYS A 117 23.72 12.29 16.27
N GLN A 118 22.99 11.49 17.03
CA GLN A 118 22.47 10.21 16.54
C GLN A 118 21.48 10.40 15.39
N ILE A 119 20.63 11.44 15.45
CA ILE A 119 19.71 11.80 14.35
C ILE A 119 20.52 12.09 13.08
N GLU A 120 21.54 12.96 13.16
CA GLU A 120 22.39 13.30 12.02
C GLU A 120 23.07 12.06 11.41
N GLN A 121 23.57 11.16 12.24
CA GLN A 121 24.23 9.93 11.79
C GLN A 121 23.28 8.98 11.05
N VAL A 122 22.07 8.80 11.58
CA VAL A 122 21.12 7.82 11.02
C VAL A 122 20.29 8.42 9.87
N ALA A 123 20.12 9.73 9.82
CA ALA A 123 19.24 10.39 8.87
C ALA A 123 19.64 10.16 7.41
N SER A 124 20.96 10.12 7.12
CA SER A 124 21.50 9.89 5.78
C SER A 124 21.33 8.45 5.27
N THR A 125 20.91 7.52 6.13
CA THR A 125 20.72 6.10 5.81
C THR A 125 19.24 5.76 5.63
N ASP A 126 18.94 4.62 4.98
CA ASP A 126 17.59 4.06 4.92
C ASP A 126 17.29 3.06 6.07
N ALA A 127 18.17 2.98 7.07
CA ALA A 127 18.00 2.09 8.21
C ALA A 127 16.70 2.37 8.95
N THR A 128 16.04 1.30 9.39
CA THR A 128 14.89 1.38 10.31
C THR A 128 15.36 1.94 11.65
N VAL A 129 14.59 2.87 12.22
CA VAL A 129 14.91 3.53 13.48
C VAL A 129 13.84 3.21 14.51
N LEU A 130 14.25 2.84 15.72
CA LEU A 130 13.37 2.71 16.88
C LEU A 130 13.66 3.82 17.87
N VAL A 131 12.67 4.65 18.18
CA VAL A 131 12.73 5.74 19.16
C VAL A 131 12.09 5.27 20.47
N LEU A 132 12.88 5.16 21.51
CA LEU A 132 12.42 4.77 22.84
C LEU A 132 12.26 5.99 23.74
N GLY A 133 11.18 6.02 24.52
CA GLY A 133 10.95 7.10 25.49
C GLY A 133 9.56 7.06 26.07
N GLU A 134 9.38 7.66 27.25
CA GLU A 134 8.09 7.77 27.92
C GLU A 134 7.06 8.53 27.08
N SER A 135 5.78 8.42 27.44
CA SER A 135 4.73 9.19 26.77
C SER A 135 4.96 10.69 26.96
N GLY A 136 4.75 11.48 25.91
CA GLY A 136 4.92 12.94 25.95
C GLY A 136 6.36 13.44 25.83
N THR A 137 7.37 12.59 25.68
CA THR A 137 8.79 13.00 25.56
C THR A 137 9.18 13.59 24.19
N GLY A 138 8.21 13.68 23.25
CA GLY A 138 8.47 14.26 21.93
C GLY A 138 9.02 13.26 20.89
N LYS A 139 8.72 11.95 21.02
CA LYS A 139 9.14 10.93 20.06
C LYS A 139 8.74 11.27 18.61
N GLU A 140 7.58 11.89 18.41
CA GLU A 140 7.14 12.35 17.09
C GLU A 140 8.04 13.47 16.54
N LEU A 141 8.49 14.40 17.38
CA LEU A 141 9.41 15.47 16.97
C LEU A 141 10.76 14.88 16.50
N ILE A 142 11.24 13.85 17.19
CA ILE A 142 12.44 13.11 16.77
C ILE A 142 12.25 12.44 15.41
N ALA A 143 11.12 11.78 15.20
CA ALA A 143 10.81 11.14 13.91
C ALA A 143 10.75 12.17 12.77
N ARG A 144 10.13 13.32 13.00
CA ARG A 144 10.10 14.45 12.04
C ARG A 144 11.52 14.98 11.77
N ALA A 145 12.34 15.15 12.82
CA ALA A 145 13.72 15.62 12.68
C ALA A 145 14.54 14.66 11.81
N ILE A 146 14.45 13.34 12.06
CA ILE A 146 15.11 12.31 11.24
C ILE A 146 14.67 12.40 9.78
N HIS A 147 13.37 12.54 9.53
CA HIS A 147 12.83 12.66 8.17
C HIS A 147 13.35 13.92 7.48
N ASN A 148 13.26 15.10 8.14
CA ASN A 148 13.58 16.40 7.57
C ASN A 148 15.04 16.55 7.15
N VAL A 149 15.98 15.87 7.85
CA VAL A 149 17.41 15.86 7.49
C VAL A 149 17.81 14.65 6.65
N SER A 150 16.87 13.80 6.25
CA SER A 150 17.10 12.61 5.43
C SER A 150 17.11 12.91 3.92
N ASN A 151 17.58 11.95 3.14
CA ASN A 151 17.48 11.98 1.68
C ASN A 151 16.01 11.94 1.18
N ARG A 152 15.05 11.64 2.06
CA ARG A 152 13.62 11.57 1.77
C ARG A 152 12.84 12.78 2.28
N SER A 153 13.50 13.86 2.67
CA SER A 153 12.89 15.07 3.26
C SER A 153 11.82 15.76 2.37
N LYS A 154 11.92 15.57 1.04
CA LYS A 154 10.94 16.08 0.06
C LYS A 154 9.83 15.09 -0.28
N LYS A 155 9.82 13.93 0.36
CA LYS A 155 8.85 12.86 0.16
C LYS A 155 7.86 12.83 1.33
N PRO A 156 6.73 12.10 1.21
CA PRO A 156 5.76 12.06 2.31
C PRO A 156 6.36 11.46 3.59
N LEU A 157 5.99 12.06 4.73
CA LEU A 157 6.11 11.47 6.06
C LEU A 157 4.70 11.07 6.51
N VAL A 158 4.37 9.79 6.42
CA VAL A 158 3.07 9.26 6.80
C VAL A 158 3.10 8.78 8.25
N LYS A 159 2.19 9.28 9.09
CA LYS A 159 2.12 8.92 10.50
C LYS A 159 0.97 7.97 10.79
N VAL A 160 1.21 7.01 11.66
CA VAL A 160 0.21 6.07 12.17
C VAL A 160 0.44 5.85 13.65
N ASN A 161 -0.61 6.02 14.45
CA ASN A 161 -0.57 5.63 15.85
C ASN A 161 -1.22 4.25 15.98
N CYS A 162 -0.44 3.25 16.45
CA CYS A 162 -0.86 1.87 16.53
C CYS A 162 -1.77 1.57 17.74
N ALA A 163 -1.88 2.50 18.70
CA ALA A 163 -2.70 2.34 19.89
C ALA A 163 -4.14 2.84 19.75
N THR A 164 -4.43 3.64 18.72
CA THR A 164 -5.70 4.38 18.66
C THR A 164 -6.86 3.61 18.06
N LEU A 165 -6.61 2.49 17.39
CA LEU A 165 -7.62 1.76 16.63
C LEU A 165 -7.70 0.29 17.04
N PRO A 166 -8.89 -0.34 17.00
CA PRO A 166 -9.03 -1.79 17.10
C PRO A 166 -8.23 -2.53 16.01
N ALA A 167 -7.84 -3.79 16.27
CA ALA A 167 -6.96 -4.59 15.42
C ALA A 167 -7.38 -4.63 13.93
N ASN A 168 -8.65 -4.85 13.67
CA ASN A 168 -9.19 -4.90 12.31
C ASN A 168 -9.14 -3.55 11.58
N LEU A 169 -9.27 -2.45 12.32
CA LEU A 169 -9.20 -1.10 11.74
C LEU A 169 -7.75 -0.69 11.51
N ILE A 170 -6.83 -0.98 12.44
CA ILE A 170 -5.40 -0.68 12.25
C ILE A 170 -4.80 -1.48 11.08
N GLU A 171 -5.23 -2.72 10.87
CA GLU A 171 -4.83 -3.50 9.71
C GLU A 171 -5.25 -2.83 8.40
N SER A 172 -6.52 -2.42 8.32
CA SER A 172 -7.06 -1.70 7.16
C SER A 172 -6.39 -0.34 6.95
N GLU A 173 -6.02 0.38 8.02
CA GLU A 173 -5.25 1.62 7.91
C GLU A 173 -3.85 1.37 7.35
N LEU A 174 -3.11 0.41 7.90
CA LEU A 174 -1.73 0.14 7.52
C LEU A 174 -1.61 -0.39 6.09
N PHE A 175 -2.39 -1.42 5.76
CA PHE A 175 -2.23 -2.19 4.52
C PHE A 175 -3.28 -1.87 3.46
N GLY A 176 -4.38 -1.19 3.84
CA GLY A 176 -5.51 -0.93 2.94
C GLY A 176 -6.41 -2.15 2.76
N HIS A 177 -7.53 -1.96 2.07
CA HIS A 177 -8.46 -3.02 1.75
C HIS A 177 -9.12 -2.83 0.38
N GLU A 178 -9.54 -3.93 -0.22
CA GLU A 178 -10.40 -3.92 -1.39
C GLU A 178 -11.87 -3.84 -0.97
N LYS A 179 -12.72 -3.38 -1.88
CA LYS A 179 -14.16 -3.36 -1.68
C LYS A 179 -14.67 -4.77 -1.35
N GLY A 180 -15.44 -4.90 -0.27
CA GLY A 180 -15.99 -6.17 0.18
C GLY A 180 -15.04 -7.04 1.01
N ALA A 181 -13.87 -6.56 1.39
CA ALA A 181 -12.89 -7.32 2.18
C ALA A 181 -13.41 -7.73 3.57
N PHE A 182 -14.30 -6.93 4.15
CA PHE A 182 -15.00 -7.21 5.41
C PHE A 182 -16.36 -6.50 5.44
N THR A 183 -17.21 -6.81 6.42
CA THR A 183 -18.49 -6.14 6.61
C THR A 183 -18.28 -4.66 6.90
N GLY A 184 -18.74 -3.80 5.96
CA GLY A 184 -18.53 -2.34 6.02
C GLY A 184 -17.44 -1.82 5.09
N ALA A 185 -16.70 -2.66 4.37
CA ALA A 185 -15.77 -2.25 3.33
C ALA A 185 -16.53 -1.86 2.04
N MET A 186 -17.18 -0.70 2.07
CA MET A 186 -18.04 -0.22 0.96
C MET A 186 -17.22 0.14 -0.28
N ASP A 187 -16.01 0.69 -0.07
CA ASP A 187 -15.10 1.12 -1.12
C ASP A 187 -13.68 0.59 -0.86
N ARG A 188 -12.83 0.64 -1.88
CA ARG A 188 -11.41 0.36 -1.74
C ARG A 188 -10.72 1.48 -0.96
N LYS A 189 -9.81 1.11 -0.05
CA LYS A 189 -8.97 2.06 0.71
C LYS A 189 -7.49 1.83 0.44
N ILE A 190 -6.78 2.91 0.15
CA ILE A 190 -5.31 2.92 0.04
C ILE A 190 -4.73 2.90 1.46
N GLY A 191 -3.79 1.96 1.71
CA GLY A 191 -3.13 1.81 3.00
C GLY A 191 -2.00 2.83 3.22
N ARG A 192 -1.61 3.00 4.50
CA ARG A 192 -0.55 3.94 4.89
C ARG A 192 0.81 3.56 4.32
N PHE A 193 1.12 2.27 4.17
CA PHE A 193 2.35 1.84 3.51
C PHE A 193 2.39 2.23 2.03
N GLU A 194 1.26 2.13 1.33
CA GLU A 194 1.16 2.57 -0.05
C GLU A 194 1.27 4.09 -0.19
N LEU A 195 0.67 4.87 0.73
CA LEU A 195 0.80 6.33 0.79
C LEU A 195 2.23 6.77 1.05
N ALA A 196 2.97 6.01 1.87
CA ALA A 196 4.36 6.30 2.24
C ALA A 196 5.37 5.87 1.19
N ASP A 197 4.95 5.24 0.09
CA ASP A 197 5.86 4.70 -0.92
C ASP A 197 6.81 5.78 -1.50
N GLY A 198 8.10 5.47 -1.50
CA GLY A 198 9.19 6.40 -1.82
C GLY A 198 9.54 7.37 -0.68
N GLY A 199 8.78 7.39 0.41
CA GLY A 199 8.91 8.30 1.56
C GLY A 199 9.28 7.60 2.87
N THR A 200 8.68 8.09 3.96
CA THR A 200 8.90 7.58 5.32
C THR A 200 7.56 7.31 5.99
N ILE A 201 7.46 6.20 6.72
CA ILE A 201 6.35 5.93 7.63
C ILE A 201 6.82 6.06 9.07
N PHE A 202 6.06 6.74 9.90
CA PHE A 202 6.25 6.81 11.34
C PHE A 202 5.17 6.00 12.04
N LEU A 203 5.58 4.94 12.74
CA LEU A 203 4.71 4.06 13.51
C LEU A 203 4.85 4.39 14.99
N ASP A 204 3.91 5.17 15.53
CA ASP A 204 3.91 5.51 16.95
C ASP A 204 3.24 4.40 17.76
N GLU A 205 3.73 4.20 18.98
CA GLU A 205 3.31 3.16 19.92
C GLU A 205 3.29 1.76 19.28
N ILE A 206 4.40 1.40 18.60
CA ILE A 206 4.52 0.12 17.88
C ILE A 206 4.36 -1.10 18.80
N GLY A 207 4.66 -0.98 20.08
CA GLY A 207 4.47 -2.03 21.08
C GLY A 207 3.00 -2.39 21.35
N GLU A 208 2.05 -1.58 20.85
CA GLU A 208 0.60 -1.86 20.95
C GLU A 208 0.07 -2.56 19.68
N LEU A 209 0.93 -2.83 18.69
CA LEU A 209 0.51 -3.51 17.46
C LEU A 209 0.12 -4.97 17.78
N PRO A 210 -1.09 -5.42 17.39
CA PRO A 210 -1.53 -6.79 17.56
C PRO A 210 -0.54 -7.81 16.97
N VAL A 211 -0.32 -8.92 17.66
CA VAL A 211 0.67 -9.95 17.28
C VAL A 211 0.42 -10.48 15.87
N GLU A 212 -0.84 -10.61 15.47
CA GLU A 212 -1.24 -11.06 14.14
C GLU A 212 -0.73 -10.11 13.03
N LEU A 213 -0.57 -8.82 13.34
CA LEU A 213 -0.10 -7.82 12.39
C LEU A 213 1.41 -7.65 12.38
N GLN A 214 2.10 -8.09 13.43
CA GLN A 214 3.56 -8.02 13.52
C GLN A 214 4.24 -8.85 12.43
N ALA A 215 3.68 -10.02 12.08
CA ALA A 215 4.19 -10.84 10.99
C ALA A 215 4.06 -10.14 9.61
N LYS A 216 2.95 -9.41 9.38
CA LYS A 216 2.77 -8.62 8.17
C LYS A 216 3.73 -7.42 8.12
N LEU A 217 3.93 -6.76 9.27
CA LEU A 217 4.91 -5.69 9.39
C LEU A 217 6.34 -6.19 9.12
N LEU A 218 6.69 -7.35 9.66
CA LEU A 218 8.01 -7.95 9.44
C LEU A 218 8.27 -8.19 7.95
N ARG A 219 7.27 -8.65 7.19
CA ARG A 219 7.39 -8.83 5.74
C ARG A 219 7.64 -7.50 5.01
N VAL A 220 6.98 -6.42 5.44
CA VAL A 220 7.27 -5.08 4.90
C VAL A 220 8.70 -4.64 5.22
N LEU A 221 9.17 -4.88 6.45
CA LEU A 221 10.52 -4.47 6.87
C LEU A 221 11.62 -5.24 6.16
N GLN A 222 11.43 -6.53 5.88
CA GLN A 222 12.43 -7.41 5.28
C GLN A 222 12.40 -7.40 3.76
N GLU A 223 11.20 -7.44 3.18
CA GLU A 223 11.00 -7.69 1.76
C GLU A 223 10.46 -6.46 1.02
N GLY A 224 9.95 -5.45 1.74
CA GLY A 224 9.25 -4.33 1.14
C GLY A 224 7.91 -4.73 0.51
N GLU A 225 7.30 -5.81 1.02
CA GLU A 225 6.11 -6.41 0.42
C GLU A 225 4.96 -6.53 1.42
N PHE A 226 3.73 -6.36 0.94
CA PHE A 226 2.51 -6.61 1.70
C PHE A 226 1.33 -6.94 0.78
N GLU A 227 0.21 -7.33 1.38
CA GLU A 227 -1.05 -7.60 0.69
C GLU A 227 -2.17 -6.77 1.33
N ARG A 228 -3.07 -6.22 0.51
CA ARG A 228 -4.29 -5.58 1.02
C ARG A 228 -5.27 -6.62 1.55
N LEU A 229 -6.09 -6.21 2.52
CA LEU A 229 -7.19 -7.06 2.97
C LEU A 229 -8.13 -7.35 1.80
N GLY A 230 -8.49 -8.63 1.66
CA GLY A 230 -9.37 -9.10 0.59
C GLY A 230 -8.69 -9.25 -0.79
N ASN A 231 -7.37 -9.08 -0.88
CA ASN A 231 -6.64 -9.28 -2.13
C ASN A 231 -5.30 -10.01 -1.88
N PRO A 232 -5.11 -11.22 -2.43
CA PRO A 232 -3.86 -11.97 -2.26
C PRO A 232 -2.70 -11.43 -3.13
N LYS A 233 -2.91 -10.36 -3.88
CA LYS A 233 -1.88 -9.77 -4.73
C LYS A 233 -0.83 -9.05 -3.89
N THR A 234 0.41 -9.51 -3.97
CA THR A 234 1.55 -8.88 -3.32
C THR A 234 1.86 -7.52 -3.96
N MET A 235 2.01 -6.52 -3.12
CA MET A 235 2.41 -5.16 -3.48
C MET A 235 3.81 -4.88 -2.95
N LYS A 236 4.62 -4.18 -3.74
CA LYS A 236 5.95 -3.74 -3.35
C LYS A 236 5.95 -2.26 -3.01
N VAL A 237 6.67 -1.91 -1.94
CA VAL A 237 6.87 -0.52 -1.50
C VAL A 237 8.30 -0.30 -1.07
N ASN A 238 8.77 0.91 -1.30
CA ASN A 238 10.08 1.37 -0.82
C ASN A 238 9.89 2.43 0.25
N VAL A 239 9.73 2.01 1.49
CA VAL A 239 9.40 2.89 2.61
C VAL A 239 10.47 2.80 3.68
N ARG A 240 10.99 3.97 4.12
CA ARG A 240 11.80 4.05 5.33
C ARG A 240 10.89 4.00 6.54
N VAL A 241 11.20 3.13 7.51
CA VAL A 241 10.40 2.97 8.73
C VAL A 241 11.08 3.63 9.92
N ILE A 242 10.34 4.49 10.61
CA ILE A 242 10.69 5.01 11.95
C ILE A 242 9.58 4.54 12.89
N ALA A 243 9.93 3.83 13.94
CA ALA A 243 8.98 3.36 14.95
C ALA A 243 9.25 4.03 16.29
N ALA A 244 8.22 4.20 17.12
CA ALA A 244 8.35 4.70 18.47
C ALA A 244 7.53 3.88 19.45
N THR A 245 8.00 3.77 20.69
CA THR A 245 7.25 3.13 21.78
C THR A 245 7.75 3.59 23.14
N ASN A 246 6.86 3.51 24.15
CA ASN A 246 7.19 3.65 25.55
C ASN A 246 7.38 2.27 26.23
N ARG A 247 7.13 1.16 25.50
CA ARG A 247 7.19 -0.21 26.03
C ARG A 247 8.61 -0.76 25.96
N ASP A 248 8.97 -1.61 26.91
CA ASP A 248 10.17 -2.45 26.82
C ASP A 248 9.91 -3.63 25.87
N LEU A 249 10.30 -3.45 24.60
CA LEU A 249 10.10 -4.49 23.58
C LEU A 249 10.91 -5.74 23.88
N LEU A 250 12.07 -5.64 24.57
CA LEU A 250 12.86 -6.82 24.94
C LEU A 250 12.12 -7.69 25.95
N GLN A 251 11.44 -7.05 26.90
CA GLN A 251 10.54 -7.77 27.81
C GLN A 251 9.36 -8.39 27.06
N TYR A 252 8.75 -7.63 26.12
CA TYR A 252 7.62 -8.12 25.32
C TYR A 252 7.99 -9.34 24.46
N VAL A 253 9.20 -9.36 23.88
CA VAL A 253 9.74 -10.53 23.15
C VAL A 253 9.86 -11.74 24.08
N ARG A 254 10.36 -11.57 25.30
CA ARG A 254 10.44 -12.67 26.29
C ARG A 254 9.07 -13.20 26.69
N GLU A 255 8.09 -12.33 26.74
CA GLU A 255 6.69 -12.65 27.09
C GLU A 255 5.87 -13.11 25.85
N LYS A 256 6.48 -13.20 24.67
CA LYS A 256 5.83 -13.54 23.39
C LYS A 256 4.68 -12.59 23.01
N LYS A 257 4.80 -11.31 23.38
CA LYS A 257 3.85 -10.25 23.05
C LYS A 257 4.32 -9.40 21.88
N PHE A 258 5.59 -9.56 21.50
CA PHE A 258 6.22 -8.87 20.37
C PHE A 258 7.23 -9.80 19.69
#